data_600e79e582c6ec69fb34932940c70b38
#
_entry.id   600e79e582c6ec69fb34932940c70b38
#
_cell.length_a   1.000
_cell.length_b   1.000
_cell.length_c   1.000
_cell.angle_alpha   90.00
_cell.angle_beta   90.00
_cell.angle_gamma   90.00
#
_symmetry.space_group_name_H-M   'P 1'
#
loop_
_entity.id
_entity.type
_entity.pdbx_description
1 polymer ?
#
loop_
_entity_poly.entity_id
_entity_poly.type
_entity_poly.pdbx_seq_one_letter_code
_entity_poly.pdbx_strand_id
1 'polypeptide(L)'
;QIADILGVRTRIVQELSAQLASARISATVDEKTGDIVLDSSLMFETGSSTLKAEGLAQLNRLIPVYLGVLLQDEYRDYVAEIIIEGHTDSTGSYEHNLELSQNRALNVAKYCLNMGTLTQTQKTRLKSIITAQGRSFSDPVYDENGVEDQERSRRVEIKFRLKDAEMIQRMNSILSSME
;
A
#
# COMPACT_ATOMS: atom_id res chain seq x y z
N GLN A 1 -16.60 -17.13 -9.64
CA GLN A 1 -15.84 -16.88 -8.38
C GLN A 1 -14.50 -16.17 -8.62
N ILE A 2 -13.67 -16.59 -9.57
CA ILE A 2 -12.51 -15.80 -10.02
C ILE A 2 -12.98 -14.48 -10.63
N ALA A 3 -14.06 -14.49 -11.39
CA ALA A 3 -14.69 -13.30 -11.95
C ALA A 3 -15.17 -12.33 -10.86
N ASP A 4 -15.66 -12.83 -9.72
CA ASP A 4 -16.10 -11.99 -8.59
C ASP A 4 -14.93 -11.27 -7.94
N ILE A 5 -13.77 -11.94 -7.76
CA ILE A 5 -12.56 -11.33 -7.19
C ILE A 5 -11.98 -10.28 -8.13
N LEU A 6 -11.89 -10.56 -9.43
CA LEU A 6 -11.47 -9.59 -10.42
C LEU A 6 -12.41 -8.38 -10.45
N GLY A 7 -13.71 -8.61 -10.33
CA GLY A 7 -14.72 -7.56 -10.22
C GLY A 7 -14.55 -6.71 -8.96
N VAL A 8 -14.25 -7.32 -7.83
CA VAL A 8 -13.96 -6.60 -6.57
C VAL A 8 -12.73 -5.71 -6.71
N ARG A 9 -11.62 -6.24 -7.26
CA ARG A 9 -10.42 -5.42 -7.50
C ARG A 9 -10.72 -4.24 -8.38
N THR A 10 -11.41 -4.43 -9.49
CA THR A 10 -11.76 -3.36 -10.41
C THR A 10 -12.58 -2.27 -9.72
N ARG A 11 -13.57 -2.65 -8.92
CA ARG A 11 -14.38 -1.68 -8.17
C ARG A 11 -13.57 -0.93 -7.12
N ILE A 12 -12.70 -1.61 -6.38
CA ILE A 12 -11.81 -0.97 -5.41
C ILE A 12 -10.92 0.06 -6.10
N VAL A 13 -10.28 -0.31 -7.21
CA VAL A 13 -9.37 0.59 -7.96
C VAL A 13 -10.12 1.82 -8.48
N GLN A 14 -11.30 1.63 -9.06
CA GLN A 14 -12.14 2.73 -9.54
C GLN A 14 -12.55 3.67 -8.42
N GLU A 15 -12.96 3.13 -7.29
CA GLU A 15 -13.39 3.92 -6.13
C GLU A 15 -12.21 4.65 -5.48
N LEU A 16 -11.04 4.02 -5.34
CA LEU A 16 -9.82 4.68 -4.89
C LEU A 16 -9.45 5.87 -5.78
N SER A 17 -9.41 5.66 -7.08
CA SER A 17 -9.08 6.72 -8.04
C SER A 17 -10.06 7.88 -7.95
N ALA A 18 -11.35 7.60 -7.88
CA ALA A 18 -12.39 8.62 -7.76
C ALA A 18 -12.30 9.41 -6.45
N GLN A 19 -12.10 8.73 -5.32
CA GLN A 19 -12.05 9.39 -4.02
C GLN A 19 -10.75 10.17 -3.80
N LEU A 20 -9.62 9.68 -4.29
CA LEU A 20 -8.35 10.42 -4.25
C LEU A 20 -8.43 11.69 -5.10
N ALA A 21 -9.02 11.62 -6.29
CA ALA A 21 -9.25 12.78 -7.14
C ALA A 21 -10.19 13.79 -6.49
N SER A 22 -11.29 13.33 -5.89
CA SER A 22 -12.26 14.17 -5.19
C SER A 22 -11.65 14.88 -3.98
N ALA A 23 -10.79 14.21 -3.24
CA ALA A 23 -10.07 14.77 -2.10
C ALA A 23 -8.87 15.63 -2.49
N ARG A 24 -8.58 15.76 -3.79
CA ARG A 24 -7.42 16.47 -4.34
C ARG A 24 -6.09 15.97 -3.79
N ILE A 25 -5.99 14.66 -3.59
CA ILE A 25 -4.77 13.99 -3.14
C ILE A 25 -3.93 13.66 -4.36
N SER A 26 -2.72 14.23 -4.40
CA SER A 26 -1.75 13.96 -5.45
C SER A 26 -1.01 12.66 -5.13
N ALA A 27 -1.50 11.54 -5.67
CA ALA A 27 -0.87 10.24 -5.57
C ALA A 27 -1.01 9.51 -6.89
N THR A 28 0.03 8.76 -7.28
CA THR A 28 -0.03 7.91 -8.46
C THR A 28 -0.68 6.58 -8.09
N VAL A 29 -1.79 6.26 -8.75
CA VAL A 29 -2.52 4.99 -8.58
C VAL A 29 -2.36 4.16 -9.85
N ASP A 30 -1.90 2.94 -9.71
CA ASP A 30 -1.90 1.98 -10.81
C ASP A 30 -3.35 1.55 -11.10
N GLU A 31 -3.81 1.81 -12.32
CA GLU A 31 -5.20 1.55 -12.72
C GLU A 31 -5.55 0.06 -12.80
N LYS A 32 -4.55 -0.82 -12.86
CA LYS A 32 -4.75 -2.27 -12.92
C LYS A 32 -4.72 -2.94 -11.55
N THR A 33 -3.75 -2.52 -10.72
CA THR A 33 -3.48 -3.16 -9.43
C THR A 33 -4.06 -2.40 -8.25
N GLY A 34 -4.22 -1.09 -8.37
CA GLY A 34 -4.58 -0.19 -7.29
C GLY A 34 -3.40 0.17 -6.38
N ASP A 35 -2.19 -0.19 -6.77
CA ASP A 35 -1.00 0.17 -6.02
C ASP A 35 -0.80 1.68 -6.02
N ILE A 36 -0.49 2.22 -4.86
CA ILE A 36 -0.21 3.64 -4.69
C ILE A 36 1.29 3.84 -4.58
N VAL A 37 1.82 4.76 -5.38
CA VAL A 37 3.25 5.08 -5.42
C VAL A 37 3.48 6.44 -4.76
N LEU A 38 4.37 6.47 -3.76
CA LEU A 38 4.81 7.66 -3.04
C LEU A 38 6.29 7.89 -3.31
N ASP A 39 6.64 9.11 -3.72
CA ASP A 39 8.03 9.51 -3.95
C ASP A 39 8.80 9.57 -2.62
N SER A 40 9.90 8.82 -2.52
CA SER A 40 10.74 8.79 -1.32
C SER A 40 11.34 10.15 -0.98
N SER A 41 11.58 11.03 -1.95
CA SER A 41 12.14 12.37 -1.70
C SER A 41 11.18 13.27 -0.92
N LEU A 42 9.88 13.06 -1.08
CA LEU A 42 8.84 13.75 -0.30
C LEU A 42 8.68 13.16 1.10
N MET A 43 9.00 11.88 1.25
CA MET A 43 8.79 11.14 2.48
C MET A 43 9.98 11.19 3.43
N PHE A 44 11.21 11.17 2.89
CA PHE A 44 12.46 11.01 3.66
C PHE A 44 13.59 11.88 3.12
N GLU A 45 14.49 12.30 3.99
CA GLU A 45 15.78 12.82 3.54
C GLU A 45 16.66 11.70 2.96
N THR A 46 17.64 12.08 2.15
CA THR A 46 18.59 11.13 1.54
C THR A 46 19.26 10.29 2.63
N GLY A 47 19.22 8.98 2.47
CA GLY A 47 19.83 8.03 3.41
C GLY A 47 19.10 7.89 4.75
N SER A 48 17.99 8.56 4.95
CA SER A 48 17.20 8.53 6.18
C SER A 48 15.93 7.68 6.02
N SER A 49 15.49 7.07 7.10
CA SER A 49 14.19 6.40 7.22
C SER A 49 13.22 7.18 8.13
N THR A 50 13.61 8.35 8.61
CA THR A 50 12.72 9.23 9.39
C THR A 50 11.80 10.02 8.48
N LEU A 51 10.49 9.95 8.75
CA LEU A 51 9.48 10.66 7.96
C LEU A 51 9.61 12.17 8.10
N LYS A 52 9.62 12.86 6.96
CA LYS A 52 9.59 14.32 6.87
C LYS A 52 8.18 14.86 7.11
N ALA A 53 8.08 16.15 7.41
CA ALA A 53 6.80 16.83 7.60
C ALA A 53 5.88 16.70 6.37
N GLU A 54 6.43 16.82 5.17
CA GLU A 54 5.68 16.66 3.92
C GLU A 54 5.15 15.23 3.75
N GLY A 55 5.95 14.22 4.11
CA GLY A 55 5.54 12.82 4.09
C GLY A 55 4.43 12.53 5.08
N LEU A 56 4.55 13.05 6.30
CA LEU A 56 3.49 12.95 7.32
C LEU A 56 2.19 13.60 6.84
N ALA A 57 2.27 14.79 6.25
CA ALA A 57 1.10 15.49 5.71
C ALA A 57 0.44 14.69 4.59
N GLN A 58 1.22 14.09 3.70
CA GLN A 58 0.70 13.25 2.62
C GLN A 58 0.01 12.00 3.17
N LEU A 59 0.61 11.30 4.11
CA LEU A 59 0.00 10.13 4.76
C LEU A 59 -1.29 10.48 5.51
N ASN A 60 -1.32 11.60 6.20
CA ASN A 60 -2.51 12.07 6.93
C ASN A 60 -3.71 12.32 6.01
N ARG A 61 -3.47 12.69 4.76
CA ARG A 61 -4.52 12.90 3.76
C ARG A 61 -4.89 11.61 3.04
N LEU A 62 -3.90 10.81 2.69
CA LEU A 62 -4.06 9.61 1.87
C LEU A 62 -4.66 8.44 2.65
N ILE A 63 -4.10 8.10 3.80
CA ILE A 63 -4.43 6.85 4.51
C ILE A 63 -5.90 6.76 4.95
N PRO A 64 -6.54 7.82 5.50
CA PRO A 64 -7.97 7.75 5.83
C PRO A 64 -8.86 7.46 4.62
N VAL A 65 -8.54 8.04 3.46
CA VAL A 65 -9.27 7.78 2.20
C VAL A 65 -9.04 6.35 1.73
N TYR A 66 -7.79 5.90 1.72
CA TYR A 66 -7.40 4.56 1.30
C TYR A 66 -8.08 3.47 2.14
N LEU A 67 -7.98 3.56 3.45
CA LEU A 67 -8.61 2.61 4.37
C LEU A 67 -10.14 2.75 4.38
N GLY A 68 -10.65 3.94 4.18
CA GLY A 68 -12.09 4.17 4.03
C GLY A 68 -12.69 3.40 2.86
N VAL A 69 -11.96 3.24 1.77
CA VAL A 69 -12.38 2.41 0.63
C VAL A 69 -12.18 0.92 0.94
N LEU A 70 -10.96 0.50 1.29
CA LEU A 70 -10.63 -0.92 1.41
C LEU A 70 -11.35 -1.62 2.58
N LEU A 71 -11.60 -0.92 3.66
CA LEU A 71 -12.19 -1.48 4.89
C LEU A 71 -13.69 -1.23 5.02
N GLN A 72 -14.33 -0.65 4.00
CA GLN A 72 -15.78 -0.53 3.99
C GLN A 72 -16.45 -1.92 3.95
N ASP A 73 -17.67 -2.02 4.42
CA ASP A 73 -18.39 -3.29 4.58
C ASP A 73 -18.42 -4.14 3.31
N GLU A 74 -18.50 -3.50 2.15
CA GLU A 74 -18.54 -4.16 0.84
C GLU A 74 -17.23 -4.89 0.49
N TYR A 75 -16.07 -4.39 0.94
CA TYR A 75 -14.76 -4.89 0.50
C TYR A 75 -13.92 -5.53 1.60
N ARG A 76 -14.13 -5.16 2.85
CA ARG A 76 -13.24 -5.55 3.96
C ARG A 76 -12.96 -7.05 4.08
N ASP A 77 -13.96 -7.88 3.76
CA ASP A 77 -13.85 -9.33 3.88
C ASP A 77 -13.04 -9.95 2.74
N TYR A 78 -12.86 -9.21 1.64
CA TYR A 78 -12.04 -9.63 0.50
C TYR A 78 -10.57 -9.23 0.64
N VAL A 79 -10.26 -8.24 1.47
CA VAL A 79 -8.88 -7.76 1.65
C VAL A 79 -8.12 -8.69 2.59
N ALA A 80 -7.10 -9.37 2.05
CA ALA A 80 -6.26 -10.28 2.82
C ALA A 80 -5.10 -9.55 3.49
N GLU A 81 -4.53 -8.55 2.82
CA GLU A 81 -3.30 -7.90 3.26
C GLU A 81 -3.18 -6.49 2.68
N ILE A 82 -2.63 -5.58 3.47
CA ILE A 82 -2.13 -4.28 3.02
C ILE A 82 -0.62 -4.29 3.23
N ILE A 83 0.13 -4.02 2.18
CA ILE A 83 1.59 -4.14 2.15
C ILE A 83 2.19 -2.75 1.95
N ILE A 84 3.04 -2.34 2.86
CA ILE A 84 3.90 -1.16 2.69
C ILE A 84 5.26 -1.66 2.21
N GLU A 85 5.66 -1.22 1.01
CA GLU A 85 6.85 -1.75 0.34
C GLU A 85 7.81 -0.62 0.00
N GLY A 86 9.03 -0.71 0.53
CA GLY A 86 10.10 0.26 0.27
C GLY A 86 11.02 -0.18 -0.86
N HIS A 87 11.40 0.77 -1.72
CA HIS A 87 12.32 0.56 -2.84
C HIS A 87 13.40 1.63 -2.88
N THR A 88 14.59 1.26 -3.33
CA THR A 88 15.71 2.18 -3.55
C THR A 88 16.13 2.17 -5.02
N ASP A 89 16.98 3.12 -5.40
CA ASP A 89 17.76 2.99 -6.63
C ASP A 89 18.96 2.05 -6.42
N SER A 90 19.71 1.80 -7.48
CA SER A 90 20.85 0.87 -7.49
C SER A 90 22.15 1.45 -6.90
N THR A 91 22.11 2.62 -6.29
CA THR A 91 23.29 3.26 -5.69
C THR A 91 23.61 2.63 -4.34
N GLY A 92 24.85 2.20 -4.15
CA GLY A 92 25.31 1.56 -2.92
C GLY A 92 25.16 0.04 -2.90
N SER A 93 25.36 -0.58 -1.73
CA SER A 93 25.23 -2.03 -1.60
C SER A 93 23.77 -2.48 -1.48
N TYR A 94 23.52 -3.71 -1.91
CA TYR A 94 22.18 -4.29 -1.82
C TYR A 94 21.71 -4.41 -0.37
N GLU A 95 22.57 -4.89 0.51
CA GLU A 95 22.24 -5.09 1.93
C GLU A 95 21.94 -3.77 2.65
N HIS A 96 22.74 -2.74 2.41
CA HIS A 96 22.46 -1.40 2.97
C HIS A 96 21.12 -0.86 2.51
N ASN A 97 20.82 -1.00 1.23
CA ASN A 97 19.54 -0.58 0.66
C ASN A 97 18.37 -1.46 1.13
N LEU A 98 18.62 -2.74 1.41
CA LEU A 98 17.61 -3.62 1.99
C LEU A 98 17.21 -3.14 3.38
N GLU A 99 18.17 -2.81 4.22
CA GLU A 99 17.92 -2.25 5.55
C GLU A 99 17.20 -0.90 5.46
N LEU A 100 17.69 0.01 4.61
CA LEU A 100 17.09 1.34 4.42
C LEU A 100 15.63 1.22 3.95
N SER A 101 15.37 0.42 2.93
CA SER A 101 14.03 0.23 2.37
C SER A 101 13.09 -0.44 3.39
N GLN A 102 13.59 -1.41 4.16
CA GLN A 102 12.83 -2.05 5.23
C GLN A 102 12.44 -1.05 6.33
N ASN A 103 13.38 -0.24 6.78
CA ASN A 103 13.14 0.75 7.82
C ASN A 103 12.18 1.85 7.36
N ARG A 104 12.25 2.26 6.11
CA ARG A 104 11.31 3.21 5.51
C ARG A 104 9.89 2.65 5.49
N ALA A 105 9.71 1.43 5.00
CA ALA A 105 8.42 0.76 4.98
C ALA A 105 7.86 0.57 6.41
N LEU A 106 8.71 0.15 7.34
CA LEU A 106 8.33 -0.02 8.75
C LEU A 106 7.85 1.28 9.39
N ASN A 107 8.56 2.39 9.16
CA ASN A 107 8.18 3.68 9.74
C ASN A 107 6.88 4.23 9.17
N VAL A 108 6.61 4.00 7.88
CA VAL A 108 5.30 4.30 7.29
C VAL A 108 4.20 3.46 7.94
N ALA A 109 4.40 2.16 8.07
CA ALA A 109 3.41 1.26 8.68
C ALA A 109 3.11 1.63 10.14
N LYS A 110 4.15 1.91 10.94
CA LYS A 110 4.00 2.38 12.32
C LYS A 110 3.19 3.68 12.41
N TYR A 111 3.48 4.61 11.52
CA TYR A 111 2.74 5.88 11.47
C TYR A 111 1.26 5.65 11.17
N CYS A 112 0.95 4.82 10.18
CA CYS A 112 -0.44 4.47 9.84
C CYS A 112 -1.17 3.83 11.03
N LEU A 113 -0.53 2.91 11.76
CA LEU A 113 -1.12 2.24 12.92
C LEU A 113 -1.41 3.17 14.10
N ASN A 114 -0.69 4.30 14.21
CA ASN A 114 -0.84 5.27 15.29
C ASN A 114 -1.61 6.54 14.88
N MET A 115 -2.15 6.57 13.69
CA MET A 115 -2.85 7.73 13.15
C MET A 115 -4.13 8.03 13.95
N GLY A 116 -4.25 9.25 14.47
CA GLY A 116 -5.36 9.65 15.34
C GLY A 116 -6.72 9.77 14.63
N THR A 117 -6.70 9.92 13.30
CA THR A 117 -7.91 10.05 12.47
C THR A 117 -8.60 8.72 12.17
N LEU A 118 -7.93 7.58 12.43
CA LEU A 118 -8.52 6.27 12.24
C LEU A 118 -9.42 5.88 13.42
N THR A 119 -10.55 5.24 13.11
CA THR A 119 -11.42 4.65 14.12
C THR A 119 -10.72 3.46 14.80
N GLN A 120 -11.17 3.09 16.00
CA GLN A 120 -10.64 1.93 16.69
C GLN A 120 -10.87 0.63 15.89
N THR A 121 -11.99 0.51 15.22
CA THR A 121 -12.30 -0.63 14.33
C THR A 121 -11.31 -0.70 13.17
N GLN A 122 -11.01 0.43 12.52
CA GLN A 122 -10.01 0.50 11.45
C GLN A 122 -8.62 0.12 11.94
N LYS A 123 -8.19 0.63 13.10
CA LYS A 123 -6.89 0.29 13.71
C LYS A 123 -6.78 -1.19 14.02
N THR A 124 -7.79 -1.78 14.61
CA THR A 124 -7.82 -3.21 14.95
C THR A 124 -7.74 -4.06 13.70
N ARG A 125 -8.48 -3.71 12.66
CA ARG A 125 -8.43 -4.43 11.39
C ARG A 125 -7.07 -4.26 10.71
N LEU A 126 -6.54 -3.04 10.69
CA LEU A 126 -5.24 -2.75 10.08
C LEU A 126 -4.12 -3.56 10.71
N LYS A 127 -4.09 -3.68 12.04
CA LYS A 127 -3.10 -4.51 12.76
C LYS A 127 -3.10 -5.97 12.29
N SER A 128 -4.24 -6.50 11.88
CA SER A 128 -4.36 -7.90 11.46
C SER A 128 -3.93 -8.15 10.01
N ILE A 129 -3.79 -7.11 9.18
CA ILE A 129 -3.56 -7.25 7.75
C ILE A 129 -2.37 -6.45 7.20
N ILE A 130 -1.80 -5.51 7.98
CA ILE A 130 -0.68 -4.69 7.51
C ILE A 130 0.63 -5.44 7.62
N THR A 131 1.45 -5.34 6.58
CA THR A 131 2.85 -5.77 6.57
C THR A 131 3.74 -4.66 6.02
N ALA A 132 5.02 -4.73 6.35
CA ALA A 132 6.04 -3.82 5.85
C ALA A 132 7.22 -4.62 5.34
N GLN A 133 7.68 -4.34 4.12
CA GLN A 133 8.81 -5.03 3.51
C GLN A 133 9.70 -4.08 2.73
N GLY A 134 11.00 -4.34 2.79
CA GLY A 134 12.01 -3.67 1.98
C GLY A 134 12.43 -4.54 0.81
N ARG A 135 12.54 -3.94 -0.37
CA ARG A 135 12.93 -4.63 -1.61
C ARG A 135 14.30 -4.22 -2.12
N SER A 136 15.02 -3.33 -1.41
CA SER A 136 16.28 -2.80 -1.89
C SER A 136 16.12 -2.24 -3.33
N PHE A 137 17.05 -2.54 -4.23
CA PHE A 137 16.93 -2.21 -5.65
C PHE A 137 16.56 -3.42 -6.54
N SER A 138 15.79 -4.37 -5.99
CA SER A 138 15.38 -5.58 -6.73
C SER A 138 14.28 -5.33 -7.77
N ASP A 139 13.61 -4.18 -7.72
CA ASP A 139 12.52 -3.81 -8.63
C ASP A 139 12.67 -2.36 -9.09
N PRO A 140 13.70 -2.05 -9.90
CA PRO A 140 13.93 -0.70 -10.39
C PRO A 140 12.89 -0.29 -11.44
N VAL A 141 12.68 1.02 -11.53
CA VAL A 141 11.87 1.62 -12.59
C VAL A 141 12.81 2.03 -13.72
N TYR A 142 12.46 1.70 -14.94
CA TYR A 142 13.22 2.05 -16.13
C TYR A 142 12.49 3.11 -16.95
N ASP A 143 13.27 3.95 -17.63
CA ASP A 143 12.75 4.87 -18.62
C ASP A 143 12.43 4.15 -19.95
N GLU A 144 11.95 4.90 -20.94
CA GLU A 144 11.61 4.38 -22.27
C GLU A 144 12.81 3.81 -23.04
N ASN A 145 14.04 4.16 -22.65
CA ASN A 145 15.28 3.67 -23.25
C ASN A 145 15.87 2.46 -22.51
N GLY A 146 15.18 1.97 -21.48
CA GLY A 146 15.66 0.84 -20.65
C GLY A 146 16.76 1.21 -19.66
N VAL A 147 16.94 2.50 -19.38
CA VAL A 147 17.88 3.00 -18.37
C VAL A 147 17.14 3.19 -17.07
N GLU A 148 17.78 2.82 -15.93
CA GLU A 148 17.19 3.03 -14.62
C GLU A 148 16.82 4.50 -14.40
N ASP A 149 15.56 4.73 -14.08
CA ASP A 149 15.08 6.00 -13.55
C ASP A 149 15.26 5.99 -12.03
N GLN A 150 16.37 6.53 -11.57
CA GLN A 150 16.73 6.49 -10.16
C GLN A 150 15.72 7.23 -9.27
N GLU A 151 15.18 8.35 -9.74
CA GLU A 151 14.19 9.12 -9.00
C GLU A 151 12.91 8.32 -8.80
N ARG A 152 12.37 7.73 -9.84
CA ARG A 152 11.17 6.90 -9.77
C ARG A 152 11.41 5.56 -9.08
N SER A 153 12.65 5.05 -9.08
CA SER A 153 13.02 3.83 -8.34
C SER A 153 12.97 4.04 -6.83
N ARG A 154 13.31 5.24 -6.34
CA ARG A 154 13.23 5.62 -4.93
C ARG A 154 11.78 5.93 -4.54
N ARG A 155 11.07 4.92 -4.06
CA ARG A 155 9.64 5.03 -3.75
C ARG A 155 9.21 4.16 -2.58
N VAL A 156 8.07 4.48 -2.03
CA VAL A 156 7.28 3.59 -1.17
C VAL A 156 5.98 3.29 -1.90
N GLU A 157 5.63 2.02 -1.97
CA GLU A 157 4.36 1.58 -2.55
C GLU A 157 3.43 1.10 -1.45
N ILE A 158 2.15 1.43 -1.58
CA ILE A 158 1.09 0.90 -0.75
C ILE A 158 0.26 -0.02 -1.63
N LYS A 159 0.28 -1.31 -1.29
CA LYS A 159 -0.37 -2.36 -2.07
C LYS A 159 -1.45 -3.04 -1.24
N PHE A 160 -2.41 -3.64 -1.90
CA PHE A 160 -3.33 -4.56 -1.25
C PHE A 160 -3.41 -5.88 -2.00
N ARG A 161 -3.60 -6.95 -1.24
CA ARG A 161 -3.82 -8.29 -1.78
C ARG A 161 -5.21 -8.76 -1.37
N LEU A 162 -5.94 -9.32 -2.32
CA LEU A 162 -7.25 -9.92 -2.06
C LEU A 162 -7.10 -11.40 -1.70
N LYS A 163 -8.03 -11.91 -0.92
CA LYS A 163 -8.15 -13.35 -0.65
C LYS A 163 -8.41 -14.08 -1.95
N ASP A 164 -7.80 -15.25 -2.10
CA ASP A 164 -8.02 -16.06 -3.28
C ASP A 164 -9.41 -16.73 -3.28
N ALA A 165 -9.84 -17.20 -4.47
CA ALA A 165 -11.15 -17.79 -4.65
C ALA A 165 -11.39 -19.04 -3.80
N GLU A 166 -10.37 -19.88 -3.63
CA GLU A 166 -10.48 -21.10 -2.79
C GLU A 166 -10.69 -20.76 -1.33
N MET A 167 -9.98 -19.75 -0.81
CA MET A 167 -10.12 -19.31 0.57
C MET A 167 -11.53 -18.77 0.83
N ILE A 168 -12.08 -17.98 -0.11
CA ILE A 168 -13.46 -17.46 -0.03
C ILE A 168 -14.47 -18.60 -0.05
N GLN A 169 -14.28 -19.61 -0.90
CA GLN A 169 -15.14 -20.79 -0.93
C GLN A 169 -15.14 -21.55 0.38
N ARG A 170 -13.96 -21.79 0.97
CA ARG A 170 -13.84 -22.47 2.25
C ARG A 170 -14.52 -21.68 3.37
N MET A 171 -14.37 -20.37 3.39
CA MET A 171 -15.06 -19.51 4.35
C MET A 171 -16.58 -19.61 4.21
N ASN A 172 -17.10 -19.53 2.99
CA ASN A 172 -18.53 -19.62 2.73
C ASN A 172 -19.09 -21.00 3.13
N SER A 173 -18.34 -22.08 2.86
CA SER A 173 -18.75 -23.44 3.26
C SER A 173 -18.82 -23.59 4.77
N ILE A 174 -17.87 -23.02 5.50
CA ILE A 174 -17.85 -23.05 6.98
C ILE A 174 -19.04 -22.27 7.53
N LEU A 175 -19.28 -21.05 7.02
CA LEU A 175 -20.41 -20.23 7.48
C LEU A 175 -21.75 -20.93 7.24
N SER A 176 -21.95 -21.54 6.07
CA SER A 176 -23.18 -22.28 5.76
C SER A 176 -23.37 -23.54 6.62
N SER A 177 -22.30 -24.10 7.19
CA SER A 177 -22.40 -25.27 8.09
C SER A 177 -22.69 -24.89 9.55
N MET A 178 -22.66 -23.61 9.86
CA MET A 178 -22.93 -23.07 11.19
C MET A 178 -24.37 -22.54 11.36
N GLU A 179 -25.12 -22.45 10.25
CA GLU A 179 -26.56 -22.16 10.24
C GLU A 179 -27.39 -23.44 10.29
#